data_08e97f7e65ccc3092c46170aed505840
#
_entry.id   08e97f7e65ccc3092c46170aed505840
#
_cell.length_a   1.000
_cell.length_b   1.000
_cell.length_c   1.000
_cell.angle_alpha   90.00
_cell.angle_beta   90.00
_cell.angle_gamma   90.00
#
_symmetry.space_group_name_H-M   'P 1'
#
loop_
_entity.id
_entity.type
_entity.pdbx_description
1 polymer ?
#
loop_
_entity_poly.entity_id
_entity_poly.type
_entity_poly.pdbx_seq_one_letter_code
_entity_poly.pdbx_strand_id
1 'polypeptide(L)'
;SFAALKNAVASVACAAYSYGIEESQRTHALAALMEETERTLIAVVPNDIVGQRVVEDMNALVPGAAALLPAREVSFMRSAASSRDLTIRRLETIGRLVTGQLRALVLPADAWMHRLMPREQFEKHIIRVSQTDRLDPHDLTERLAAAGYENVHMVEAHGQFAVRGGIVDAFPVGATTAVRLEFFDDEIDSLREFDVLTQRSVGKRESVIFYPASETLLSAEEAGAAADRLAKLLAAGQGEKPAVNRQREIEKEFDLPPFEDIFALPDDEDGDLPDAFDLPAKGKKGKPGEKIAAPQAAPPAPPTSAKSG
;
A
#
# COMPACT_ATOMS: atom_id res chain seq x y z
N SER A 1 19.17 29.99 -3.25
CA SER A 1 19.08 29.67 -4.70
C SER A 1 19.08 28.17 -4.90
N PHE A 2 18.53 27.69 -6.00
CA PHE A 2 18.50 26.26 -6.35
C PHE A 2 19.91 25.64 -6.40
N ALA A 3 20.90 26.38 -6.89
CA ALA A 3 22.30 25.95 -6.92
C ALA A 3 22.86 25.65 -5.51
N ALA A 4 22.47 26.42 -4.49
CA ALA A 4 22.87 26.17 -3.12
C ALA A 4 22.22 24.88 -2.57
N LEU A 5 20.96 24.62 -2.89
CA LEU A 5 20.25 23.41 -2.53
C LEU A 5 20.88 22.17 -3.19
N LYS A 6 21.17 22.26 -4.50
CA LYS A 6 21.86 21.20 -5.26
C LYS A 6 23.22 20.86 -4.64
N ASN A 7 24.03 21.87 -4.33
CA ASN A 7 25.35 21.67 -3.70
C ASN A 7 25.23 21.06 -2.30
N ALA A 8 24.22 21.47 -1.51
CA ALA A 8 23.96 20.90 -0.18
C ALA A 8 23.57 19.43 -0.27
N VAL A 9 22.71 19.06 -1.23
CA VAL A 9 22.29 17.66 -1.47
C VAL A 9 23.42 16.80 -2.03
N ALA A 10 24.31 17.38 -2.83
CA ALA A 10 25.50 16.69 -3.35
C ALA A 10 26.52 16.39 -2.26
N SER A 11 26.57 17.20 -1.22
CA SER A 11 27.44 17.03 -0.04
C SER A 11 26.79 16.02 0.91
N VAL A 12 27.34 14.82 1.01
CA VAL A 12 26.83 13.66 1.75
C VAL A 12 26.67 13.86 3.26
N ALA A 13 27.13 14.99 3.80
CA ALA A 13 27.34 15.14 5.24
C ALA A 13 26.36 16.08 5.98
N CYS A 14 25.45 16.78 5.31
CA CYS A 14 24.65 17.82 5.95
C CYS A 14 23.17 17.76 5.62
N ALA A 15 22.31 17.93 6.66
CA ALA A 15 20.92 18.25 6.46
C ALA A 15 20.80 19.66 5.85
N ALA A 16 20.03 19.81 4.75
CA ALA A 16 19.74 21.08 4.14
C ALA A 16 18.32 21.51 4.50
N TYR A 17 18.17 22.73 4.99
CA TYR A 17 16.87 23.32 5.31
C TYR A 17 16.53 24.37 4.26
N SER A 18 15.35 24.29 3.68
CA SER A 18 14.84 25.23 2.70
C SER A 18 13.63 25.96 3.25
N TYR A 19 13.69 27.30 3.26
CA TYR A 19 12.64 28.19 3.73
C TYR A 19 12.12 29.07 2.59
N GLY A 20 10.83 29.45 2.69
CA GLY A 20 10.21 30.36 1.72
C GLY A 20 9.86 29.72 0.37
N ILE A 21 9.83 28.37 0.31
CA ILE A 21 9.32 27.65 -0.86
C ILE A 21 7.84 27.35 -0.61
N GLU A 22 6.97 27.90 -1.47
CA GLU A 22 5.54 27.60 -1.44
C GLU A 22 5.27 26.13 -1.80
N GLU A 23 4.13 25.61 -1.39
CA GLU A 23 3.78 24.21 -1.57
C GLU A 23 3.84 23.79 -3.05
N SER A 24 3.30 24.62 -3.95
CA SER A 24 3.35 24.39 -5.40
C SER A 24 4.77 24.36 -5.99
N GLN A 25 5.72 25.07 -5.37
CA GLN A 25 7.11 25.12 -5.83
C GLN A 25 7.97 23.97 -5.29
N ARG A 26 7.53 23.31 -4.21
CA ARG A 26 8.29 22.20 -3.57
C ARG A 26 8.46 21.05 -4.54
N THR A 27 7.40 20.66 -5.23
CA THR A 27 7.43 19.55 -6.18
C THR A 27 8.33 19.85 -7.37
N HIS A 28 8.32 21.08 -7.88
CA HIS A 28 9.26 21.50 -8.94
C HIS A 28 10.71 21.42 -8.48
N ALA A 29 11.00 21.87 -7.27
CA ALA A 29 12.35 21.80 -6.72
C ALA A 29 12.82 20.34 -6.54
N LEU A 30 11.92 19.45 -6.08
CA LEU A 30 12.21 18.02 -5.94
C LEU A 30 12.45 17.36 -7.31
N ALA A 31 11.60 17.63 -8.30
CA ALA A 31 11.77 17.12 -9.66
C ALA A 31 13.09 17.59 -10.28
N ALA A 32 13.41 18.87 -10.13
CA ALA A 32 14.68 19.42 -10.61
C ALA A 32 15.90 18.79 -9.91
N LEU A 33 15.83 18.55 -8.59
CA LEU A 33 16.91 17.85 -7.87
C LEU A 33 17.07 16.41 -8.34
N MET A 34 15.98 15.71 -8.57
CA MET A 34 15.98 14.34 -9.09
C MET A 34 16.66 14.28 -10.47
N GLU A 35 16.31 15.20 -11.39
CA GLU A 35 16.91 15.28 -12.72
C GLU A 35 18.42 15.60 -12.67
N GLU A 36 18.81 16.53 -11.82
CA GLU A 36 20.17 17.03 -11.73
C GLU A 36 21.13 16.09 -10.98
N THR A 37 20.63 15.26 -10.07
CA THR A 37 21.48 14.39 -9.23
C THR A 37 21.51 12.95 -9.69
N GLU A 38 20.62 12.55 -10.58
CA GLU A 38 20.42 11.15 -11.03
C GLU A 38 20.21 10.17 -9.88
N ARG A 39 19.85 10.65 -8.69
CA ARG A 39 19.60 9.86 -7.51
C ARG A 39 18.12 9.54 -7.36
N THR A 40 17.81 8.40 -6.78
CA THR A 40 16.45 8.10 -6.33
C THR A 40 16.07 9.02 -5.18
N LEU A 41 14.97 9.74 -5.34
CA LEU A 41 14.40 10.63 -4.35
C LEU A 41 13.46 9.86 -3.42
N ILE A 42 13.57 10.10 -2.12
CA ILE A 42 12.58 9.66 -1.14
C ILE A 42 11.94 10.91 -0.52
N ALA A 43 10.65 11.11 -0.75
CA ALA A 43 9.89 12.23 -0.20
C ALA A 43 8.95 11.73 0.91
N VAL A 44 9.20 12.14 2.15
CA VAL A 44 8.32 11.85 3.27
C VAL A 44 7.33 13.00 3.44
N VAL A 45 6.04 12.67 3.46
CA VAL A 45 4.92 13.62 3.51
C VAL A 45 4.03 13.35 4.73
N PRO A 46 3.21 14.33 5.15
CA PRO A 46 2.38 14.16 6.34
C PRO A 46 1.32 13.05 6.22
N ASN A 47 0.71 12.87 5.05
CA ASN A 47 -0.37 11.89 4.82
C ASN A 47 -0.49 11.52 3.34
N ASP A 48 -1.35 10.52 3.04
CA ASP A 48 -1.59 10.01 1.69
C ASP A 48 -2.13 11.08 0.73
N ILE A 49 -2.98 12.00 1.19
CA ILE A 49 -3.57 13.05 0.34
C ILE A 49 -2.50 13.98 -0.20
N VAL A 50 -1.58 14.42 0.66
CA VAL A 50 -0.44 15.24 0.24
C VAL A 50 0.50 14.43 -0.65
N GLY A 51 0.72 13.16 -0.29
CA GLY A 51 1.55 12.25 -1.09
C GLY A 51 1.03 12.06 -2.50
N GLN A 52 -0.26 11.85 -2.66
CA GLN A 52 -0.89 11.67 -3.96
C GLN A 52 -0.72 12.93 -4.85
N ARG A 53 -0.92 14.13 -4.28
CA ARG A 53 -0.69 15.39 -5.02
C ARG A 53 0.76 15.53 -5.48
N VAL A 54 1.72 15.22 -4.59
CA VAL A 54 3.15 15.27 -4.94
C VAL A 54 3.46 14.30 -6.09
N VAL A 55 2.91 13.08 -6.06
CA VAL A 55 3.08 12.09 -7.14
C VAL A 55 2.48 12.59 -8.45
N GLU A 56 1.27 13.14 -8.42
CA GLU A 56 0.59 13.68 -9.61
C GLU A 56 1.40 14.81 -10.23
N ASP A 57 1.84 15.78 -9.42
CA ASP A 57 2.65 16.92 -9.87
C ASP A 57 4.01 16.46 -10.41
N MET A 58 4.69 15.52 -9.73
CA MET A 58 5.96 14.98 -10.21
C MET A 58 5.80 14.24 -11.54
N ASN A 59 4.75 13.42 -11.68
CA ASN A 59 4.49 12.68 -12.92
C ASN A 59 4.02 13.59 -14.07
N ALA A 60 3.45 14.76 -13.76
CA ALA A 60 3.17 15.79 -14.78
C ALA A 60 4.46 16.43 -15.34
N LEU A 61 5.51 16.51 -14.51
CA LEU A 61 6.83 17.03 -14.91
C LEU A 61 7.71 15.96 -15.56
N VAL A 62 7.75 14.77 -14.95
CA VAL A 62 8.54 13.61 -15.39
C VAL A 62 7.66 12.38 -15.38
N PRO A 63 7.03 12.00 -16.51
CA PRO A 63 6.05 10.93 -16.57
C PRO A 63 6.55 9.60 -16.04
N GLY A 64 5.80 8.99 -15.11
CA GLY A 64 6.08 7.67 -14.55
C GLY A 64 7.25 7.62 -13.56
N ALA A 65 7.87 8.76 -13.23
CA ALA A 65 9.04 8.80 -12.35
C ALA A 65 8.70 8.57 -10.87
N ALA A 66 7.51 8.95 -10.43
CA ALA A 66 7.10 8.92 -9.03
C ALA A 66 5.97 7.94 -8.75
N ALA A 67 6.00 7.33 -7.57
CA ALA A 67 4.87 6.55 -7.04
C ALA A 67 4.71 6.75 -5.53
N LEU A 68 3.47 6.61 -5.05
CA LEU A 68 3.13 6.62 -3.64
C LEU A 68 3.29 5.21 -3.07
N LEU A 69 3.98 5.09 -1.94
CA LEU A 69 3.95 3.90 -1.09
C LEU A 69 2.98 4.17 0.08
N PRO A 70 1.72 3.76 0.00
CA PRO A 70 0.75 4.05 1.04
C PRO A 70 1.08 3.33 2.35
N ALA A 71 0.60 3.86 3.47
CA ALA A 71 0.72 3.20 4.77
C ALA A 71 -0.05 1.87 4.79
N ARG A 72 0.38 0.95 5.65
CA ARG A 72 -0.42 -0.24 5.95
C ARG A 72 -1.64 0.13 6.77
N GLU A 73 -2.80 -0.35 6.39
CA GLU A 73 -3.94 -0.34 7.30
C GLU A 73 -3.72 -1.38 8.41
N VAL A 74 -3.51 -0.89 9.62
CA VAL A 74 -3.57 -1.72 10.83
C VAL A 74 -5.03 -1.76 11.27
N SER A 75 -5.87 -2.51 10.56
CA SER A 75 -7.27 -2.71 10.95
C SER A 75 -7.38 -3.94 11.84
N PHE A 76 -7.82 -3.75 13.06
CA PHE A 76 -8.24 -4.84 13.96
C PHE A 76 -9.59 -5.44 13.54
N MET A 77 -10.33 -4.79 12.66
CA MET A 77 -11.54 -5.30 12.04
C MET A 77 -11.23 -5.67 10.58
N ARG A 78 -11.37 -6.96 10.27
CA ARG A 78 -11.12 -7.49 8.93
C ARG A 78 -12.09 -6.92 7.89
N SER A 79 -11.61 -6.00 7.08
CA SER A 79 -12.15 -5.75 5.74
C SER A 79 -11.18 -6.39 4.73
N ALA A 80 -11.42 -7.63 4.36
CA ALA A 80 -10.46 -8.46 3.62
C ALA A 80 -10.17 -7.93 2.20
N ALA A 81 -11.13 -7.28 1.54
CA ALA A 81 -10.99 -6.81 0.16
C ALA A 81 -10.14 -5.53 0.05
N SER A 82 -10.38 -4.53 0.90
CA SER A 82 -9.63 -3.28 0.89
C SER A 82 -8.15 -3.47 1.23
N SER A 83 -7.85 -4.43 2.11
CA SER A 83 -6.48 -4.77 2.51
C SER A 83 -5.67 -5.41 1.37
N ARG A 84 -6.30 -6.17 0.46
CA ARG A 84 -5.59 -6.83 -0.65
C ARG A 84 -5.15 -5.84 -1.71
N ASP A 85 -6.02 -4.93 -2.15
CA ASP A 85 -5.70 -3.91 -3.15
C ASP A 85 -4.58 -2.98 -2.67
N LEU A 86 -4.63 -2.61 -1.39
CA LEU A 86 -3.57 -1.81 -0.79
C LEU A 86 -2.23 -2.55 -0.79
N THR A 87 -2.23 -3.83 -0.43
CA THR A 87 -1.03 -4.68 -0.44
C THR A 87 -0.45 -4.79 -1.86
N ILE A 88 -1.30 -5.01 -2.87
CA ILE A 88 -0.87 -5.10 -4.27
C ILE A 88 -0.22 -3.78 -4.73
N ARG A 89 -0.83 -2.62 -4.45
CA ARG A 89 -0.26 -1.30 -4.78
C ARG A 89 1.10 -1.08 -4.11
N ARG A 90 1.23 -1.47 -2.85
CA ARG A 90 2.50 -1.38 -2.11
C ARG A 90 3.57 -2.24 -2.75
N LEU A 91 3.25 -3.51 -3.05
CA LEU A 91 4.17 -4.45 -3.68
C LEU A 91 4.58 -4.02 -5.10
N GLU A 92 3.64 -3.46 -5.87
CA GLU A 92 3.93 -2.83 -7.17
C GLU A 92 4.94 -1.69 -7.01
N THR A 93 4.68 -0.77 -6.09
CA THR A 93 5.55 0.38 -5.84
C THR A 93 6.96 -0.06 -5.42
N ILE A 94 7.05 -1.04 -4.51
CA ILE A 94 8.32 -1.62 -4.08
C ILE A 94 9.01 -2.34 -5.25
N GLY A 95 8.27 -3.11 -6.04
CA GLY A 95 8.80 -3.80 -7.22
C GLY A 95 9.40 -2.84 -8.25
N ARG A 96 8.69 -1.77 -8.57
CA ARG A 96 9.17 -0.72 -9.48
C ARG A 96 10.40 0.01 -8.93
N LEU A 97 10.44 0.25 -7.62
CA LEU A 97 11.61 0.85 -6.96
C LEU A 97 12.84 -0.07 -7.04
N VAL A 98 12.67 -1.34 -6.67
CA VAL A 98 13.74 -2.34 -6.64
C VAL A 98 14.30 -2.62 -8.03
N THR A 99 13.43 -2.61 -9.06
CA THR A 99 13.83 -2.81 -10.46
C THR A 99 14.34 -1.54 -11.16
N GLY A 100 14.43 -0.41 -10.44
CA GLY A 100 14.94 0.85 -10.98
C GLY A 100 13.97 1.58 -11.91
N GLN A 101 12.70 1.22 -11.92
CA GLN A 101 11.67 1.86 -12.73
C GLN A 101 11.11 3.14 -12.08
N LEU A 102 11.42 3.37 -10.80
CA LEU A 102 11.04 4.59 -10.08
C LEU A 102 12.27 5.42 -9.77
N ARG A 103 12.15 6.72 -9.99
CA ARG A 103 13.14 7.74 -9.63
C ARG A 103 12.75 8.49 -8.36
N ALA A 104 11.46 8.49 -8.00
CA ALA A 104 10.96 9.09 -6.77
C ALA A 104 9.97 8.16 -6.06
N LEU A 105 10.23 7.94 -4.78
CA LEU A 105 9.32 7.28 -3.86
C LEU A 105 8.72 8.33 -2.93
N VAL A 106 7.41 8.45 -2.93
CA VAL A 106 6.68 9.32 -2.01
C VAL A 106 5.99 8.44 -0.98
N LEU A 107 6.14 8.76 0.29
CA LEU A 107 5.51 7.98 1.36
C LEU A 107 5.07 8.87 2.53
N PRO A 108 3.91 8.58 3.12
CA PRO A 108 3.46 9.22 4.35
C PRO A 108 4.37 8.87 5.52
N ALA A 109 4.38 9.72 6.55
CA ALA A 109 5.22 9.54 7.74
C ALA A 109 4.94 8.22 8.47
N ASP A 110 3.68 7.77 8.51
CA ASP A 110 3.28 6.47 9.06
C ASP A 110 3.78 5.29 8.21
N ALA A 111 3.77 5.41 6.88
CA ALA A 111 4.37 4.40 6.00
C ALA A 111 5.89 4.26 6.22
N TRP A 112 6.58 5.37 6.50
CA TRP A 112 8.01 5.38 6.82
C TRP A 112 8.36 4.58 8.07
N MET A 113 7.45 4.52 9.04
CA MET A 113 7.65 3.78 10.29
C MET A 113 7.47 2.26 10.14
N HIS A 114 6.92 1.79 9.06
CA HIS A 114 6.69 0.37 8.83
C HIS A 114 7.93 -0.31 8.25
N ARG A 115 8.23 -1.51 8.75
CA ARG A 115 9.27 -2.35 8.19
C ARG A 115 8.79 -2.95 6.87
N LEU A 116 9.66 -2.94 5.88
CA LEU A 116 9.48 -3.62 4.60
C LEU A 116 10.29 -4.92 4.59
N MET A 117 9.94 -5.81 3.65
CA MET A 117 10.76 -6.98 3.33
C MET A 117 12.17 -6.52 2.94
N PRO A 118 13.24 -7.19 3.39
CA PRO A 118 14.60 -6.90 2.95
C PRO A 118 14.70 -6.96 1.41
N ARG A 119 15.47 -6.04 0.84
CA ARG A 119 15.63 -5.93 -0.62
C ARG A 119 16.05 -7.25 -1.27
N GLU A 120 17.05 -7.92 -0.71
CA GLU A 120 17.55 -9.19 -1.22
C GLU A 120 16.48 -10.29 -1.24
N GLN A 121 15.62 -10.34 -0.20
CA GLN A 121 14.52 -11.28 -0.15
C GLN A 121 13.46 -10.94 -1.19
N PHE A 122 13.16 -9.66 -1.40
CA PHE A 122 12.21 -9.23 -2.44
C PHE A 122 12.73 -9.57 -3.83
N GLU A 123 14.01 -9.25 -4.13
CA GLU A 123 14.65 -9.52 -5.42
C GLU A 123 14.69 -11.02 -5.77
N LYS A 124 14.92 -11.88 -4.76
CA LYS A 124 14.93 -13.35 -4.93
C LYS A 124 13.60 -13.90 -5.44
N HIS A 125 12.48 -13.23 -5.12
CA HIS A 125 11.15 -13.66 -5.53
C HIS A 125 10.61 -12.90 -6.76
N ILE A 126 11.43 -12.04 -7.38
CA ILE A 126 11.08 -11.48 -8.70
C ILE A 126 11.29 -12.54 -9.76
N ILE A 127 10.23 -12.85 -10.52
CA ILE A 127 10.30 -13.82 -11.62
C ILE A 127 10.21 -13.04 -12.92
N ARG A 128 11.20 -13.22 -13.79
CA ARG A 128 11.21 -12.67 -15.14
C ARG A 128 11.06 -13.83 -16.11
N VAL A 129 10.14 -13.69 -17.05
CA VAL A 129 9.87 -14.70 -18.07
C VAL A 129 9.79 -14.01 -19.43
N SER A 130 10.52 -14.54 -20.38
CA SER A 130 10.48 -14.14 -21.78
C SER A 130 9.96 -15.30 -22.64
N GLN A 131 9.31 -15.00 -23.76
CA GLN A 131 8.84 -16.02 -24.70
C GLN A 131 9.97 -16.92 -25.22
N THR A 132 11.22 -16.46 -25.18
CA THR A 132 12.39 -17.22 -25.63
C THR A 132 13.00 -18.12 -24.55
N ASP A 133 12.47 -18.06 -23.32
CA ASP A 133 13.01 -18.83 -22.21
C ASP A 133 12.57 -20.28 -22.28
N ARG A 134 13.46 -21.17 -21.81
CA ARG A 134 13.12 -22.56 -21.50
C ARG A 134 12.83 -22.66 -20.02
N LEU A 135 11.63 -23.04 -19.70
CA LEU A 135 11.14 -23.09 -18.33
C LEU A 135 10.06 -24.16 -18.20
N ASP A 136 10.25 -25.10 -17.30
CA ASP A 136 9.22 -26.08 -16.97
C ASP A 136 8.00 -25.38 -16.35
N PRO A 137 6.77 -25.66 -16.82
CA PRO A 137 5.54 -25.11 -16.23
C PRO A 137 5.45 -25.35 -14.70
N HIS A 138 5.93 -26.51 -14.23
CA HIS A 138 5.92 -26.84 -12.81
C HIS A 138 6.87 -25.93 -12.01
N ASP A 139 8.09 -25.70 -12.51
CA ASP A 139 9.05 -24.80 -11.90
C ASP A 139 8.51 -23.36 -11.81
N LEU A 140 7.83 -22.90 -12.86
CA LEU A 140 7.17 -21.59 -12.85
C LEU A 140 6.12 -21.51 -11.75
N THR A 141 5.27 -22.53 -11.64
CA THR A 141 4.17 -22.53 -10.65
C THR A 141 4.67 -22.64 -9.20
N GLU A 142 5.74 -23.40 -8.96
CA GLU A 142 6.41 -23.44 -7.66
C GLU A 142 6.99 -22.07 -7.29
N ARG A 143 7.66 -21.40 -8.24
CA ARG A 143 8.21 -20.06 -8.04
C ARG A 143 7.11 -19.02 -7.80
N LEU A 144 5.98 -19.11 -8.52
CA LEU A 144 4.82 -18.24 -8.29
C LEU A 144 4.24 -18.47 -6.89
N ALA A 145 4.05 -19.73 -6.48
CA ALA A 145 3.58 -20.04 -5.13
C ALA A 145 4.56 -19.54 -4.04
N ALA A 146 5.87 -19.71 -4.23
CA ALA A 146 6.90 -19.20 -3.34
C ALA A 146 6.92 -17.66 -3.28
N ALA A 147 6.55 -16.99 -4.38
CA ALA A 147 6.39 -15.54 -4.45
C ALA A 147 5.05 -15.03 -3.86
N GLY A 148 4.23 -15.92 -3.29
CA GLY A 148 2.98 -15.60 -2.61
C GLY A 148 1.76 -15.49 -3.52
N TYR A 149 1.84 -15.99 -4.75
CA TYR A 149 0.67 -16.08 -5.64
C TYR A 149 -0.23 -17.23 -5.19
N GLU A 150 -1.53 -16.98 -5.27
CA GLU A 150 -2.57 -17.95 -4.92
C GLU A 150 -2.93 -18.81 -6.13
N ASN A 151 -2.89 -20.15 -5.96
CA ASN A 151 -3.36 -21.07 -7.00
C ASN A 151 -4.88 -21.16 -6.95
N VAL A 152 -5.54 -20.79 -8.04
CA VAL A 152 -7.00 -20.71 -8.20
C VAL A 152 -7.48 -21.49 -9.42
N HIS A 153 -8.77 -21.80 -9.49
CA HIS A 153 -9.34 -22.42 -10.68
C HIS A 153 -9.40 -21.48 -11.89
N MET A 154 -9.65 -20.18 -11.63
CA MET A 154 -9.74 -19.14 -12.64
C MET A 154 -9.15 -17.86 -12.08
N VAL A 155 -8.28 -17.22 -12.86
CA VAL A 155 -7.62 -15.97 -12.48
C VAL A 155 -8.59 -14.81 -12.64
N GLU A 156 -8.82 -14.07 -11.54
CA GLU A 156 -9.74 -12.93 -11.47
C GLU A 156 -9.08 -11.67 -10.89
N ALA A 157 -8.00 -11.82 -10.13
CA ALA A 157 -7.35 -10.72 -9.41
C ALA A 157 -5.83 -10.84 -9.43
N HIS A 158 -5.14 -9.72 -9.19
CA HIS A 158 -3.69 -9.70 -9.04
C HIS A 158 -3.20 -10.66 -7.96
N GLY A 159 -2.04 -11.28 -8.19
CA GLY A 159 -1.45 -12.24 -7.26
C GLY A 159 -2.12 -13.61 -7.30
N GLN A 160 -2.85 -13.93 -8.37
CA GLN A 160 -3.43 -15.24 -8.63
C GLN A 160 -2.78 -15.91 -9.84
N PHE A 161 -2.74 -17.24 -9.84
CA PHE A 161 -2.40 -18.06 -11.00
C PHE A 161 -3.29 -19.30 -11.08
N ALA A 162 -3.44 -19.85 -12.28
CA ALA A 162 -4.18 -21.08 -12.54
C ALA A 162 -3.40 -21.94 -13.54
N VAL A 163 -3.46 -23.26 -13.38
CA VAL A 163 -2.77 -24.22 -14.24
C VAL A 163 -3.79 -25.14 -14.92
N ARG A 164 -3.70 -25.28 -16.22
CA ARG A 164 -4.58 -26.15 -17.01
C ARG A 164 -3.78 -26.87 -18.11
N GLY A 165 -3.32 -28.06 -17.80
CA GLY A 165 -2.43 -28.79 -18.73
C GLY A 165 -1.12 -28.02 -18.97
N GLY A 166 -0.80 -27.75 -20.23
CA GLY A 166 0.36 -26.93 -20.62
C GLY A 166 0.11 -25.41 -20.62
N ILE A 167 -0.92 -24.92 -19.91
CA ILE A 167 -1.26 -23.48 -19.85
C ILE A 167 -1.14 -23.00 -18.41
N VAL A 168 -0.42 -21.90 -18.21
CA VAL A 168 -0.35 -21.17 -16.93
C VAL A 168 -0.92 -19.78 -17.17
N ASP A 169 -2.06 -19.51 -16.54
CA ASP A 169 -2.66 -18.19 -16.45
C ASP A 169 -2.21 -17.50 -15.16
N ALA A 170 -1.83 -16.24 -15.20
CA ALA A 170 -1.46 -15.50 -14.00
C ALA A 170 -1.78 -14.01 -14.12
N PHE A 171 -2.07 -13.35 -12.99
CA PHE A 171 -2.24 -11.89 -12.96
C PHE A 171 -1.10 -11.27 -12.15
N PRO A 172 -0.05 -10.77 -12.83
CA PRO A 172 1.11 -10.24 -12.15
C PRO A 172 0.77 -9.01 -11.32
N VAL A 173 1.44 -8.85 -10.18
CA VAL A 173 1.42 -7.61 -9.39
C VAL A 173 2.05 -6.50 -10.21
N GLY A 174 1.34 -5.38 -10.36
CA GLY A 174 1.79 -4.22 -11.14
C GLY A 174 1.53 -4.30 -12.64
N ALA A 175 0.92 -5.38 -13.14
CA ALA A 175 0.46 -5.44 -14.52
C ALA A 175 -0.98 -4.90 -14.64
N THR A 176 -1.32 -4.33 -15.78
CA THR A 176 -2.69 -3.89 -16.09
C THR A 176 -3.59 -5.00 -16.58
N THR A 177 -2.98 -6.09 -17.09
CA THR A 177 -3.66 -7.23 -17.71
C THR A 177 -3.06 -8.53 -17.19
N ALA A 178 -3.89 -9.57 -17.11
CA ALA A 178 -3.43 -10.92 -16.82
C ALA A 178 -2.69 -11.51 -18.03
N VAL A 179 -1.84 -12.50 -17.80
CA VAL A 179 -1.03 -13.16 -18.83
C VAL A 179 -1.31 -14.64 -18.88
N ARG A 180 -1.27 -15.18 -20.09
CA ARG A 180 -1.37 -16.61 -20.40
C ARG A 180 -0.09 -17.08 -21.05
N LEU A 181 0.55 -18.06 -20.44
CA LEU A 181 1.71 -18.75 -20.95
C LEU A 181 1.26 -20.12 -21.44
N GLU A 182 1.48 -20.41 -22.72
CA GLU A 182 1.22 -21.71 -23.33
C GLU A 182 2.56 -22.41 -23.51
N PHE A 183 2.68 -23.63 -23.01
CA PHE A 183 3.90 -24.40 -23.01
C PHE A 183 3.80 -25.60 -23.95
N PHE A 184 4.88 -25.85 -24.64
CA PHE A 184 5.13 -27.11 -25.35
C PHE A 184 6.37 -27.73 -24.71
N ASP A 185 6.16 -28.73 -23.86
CA ASP A 185 7.19 -29.31 -22.99
C ASP A 185 7.82 -28.22 -22.07
N ASP A 186 9.11 -27.93 -22.19
CA ASP A 186 9.85 -26.90 -21.47
C ASP A 186 10.00 -25.57 -22.24
N GLU A 187 9.35 -25.45 -23.41
CA GLU A 187 9.40 -24.23 -24.23
C GLU A 187 8.12 -23.42 -24.13
N ILE A 188 8.24 -22.10 -24.02
CA ILE A 188 7.10 -21.17 -24.03
C ILE A 188 6.70 -20.94 -25.50
N ASP A 189 5.66 -21.63 -25.96
CA ASP A 189 5.14 -21.51 -27.34
C ASP A 189 4.49 -20.12 -27.52
N SER A 190 3.73 -19.65 -26.54
CA SER A 190 3.13 -18.32 -26.62
C SER A 190 3.01 -17.66 -25.26
N LEU A 191 3.19 -16.32 -25.25
CA LEU A 191 2.93 -15.44 -24.13
C LEU A 191 1.94 -14.36 -24.57
N ARG A 192 0.76 -14.32 -23.95
CA ARG A 192 -0.35 -13.42 -24.34
C ARG A 192 -0.95 -12.73 -23.14
N GLU A 193 -1.46 -11.54 -23.37
CA GLU A 193 -2.37 -10.87 -22.45
C GLU A 193 -3.78 -11.39 -22.62
N PHE A 194 -4.54 -11.50 -21.53
CA PHE A 194 -5.94 -11.84 -21.58
C PHE A 194 -6.78 -10.99 -20.61
N ASP A 195 -8.04 -10.82 -20.96
CA ASP A 195 -9.02 -10.15 -20.14
C ASP A 195 -9.65 -11.13 -19.16
N VAL A 196 -9.58 -10.82 -17.84
CA VAL A 196 -10.03 -11.72 -16.77
C VAL A 196 -11.54 -11.93 -16.73
N LEU A 197 -12.33 -10.98 -17.26
CA LEU A 197 -13.79 -11.10 -17.28
C LEU A 197 -14.26 -11.99 -18.41
N THR A 198 -13.67 -11.83 -19.58
CA THR A 198 -14.06 -12.58 -20.80
C THR A 198 -13.21 -13.83 -21.03
N GLN A 199 -12.07 -13.97 -20.32
CA GLN A 199 -11.06 -15.03 -20.47
C GLN A 199 -10.47 -15.13 -21.90
N ARG A 200 -10.61 -14.05 -22.69
CA ARG A 200 -10.12 -14.01 -24.08
C ARG A 200 -8.78 -13.31 -24.18
N SER A 201 -7.91 -13.83 -25.01
CA SER A 201 -6.62 -13.18 -25.31
C SER A 201 -6.85 -11.84 -25.99
N VAL A 202 -6.10 -10.81 -25.56
CA VAL A 202 -6.21 -9.43 -26.05
C VAL A 202 -4.99 -9.05 -26.90
N GLY A 203 -3.81 -9.56 -26.59
CA GLY A 203 -2.58 -9.21 -27.27
C GLY A 203 -1.45 -10.22 -27.05
N LYS A 204 -0.39 -10.09 -27.85
CA LYS A 204 0.86 -10.84 -27.65
C LYS A 204 1.80 -10.02 -26.76
N ARG A 205 2.63 -10.70 -26.00
CA ARG A 205 3.65 -10.10 -25.15
C ARG A 205 4.97 -10.84 -25.32
N GLU A 206 6.09 -10.14 -25.26
CA GLU A 206 7.41 -10.75 -25.39
C GLU A 206 7.99 -11.20 -24.05
N SER A 207 7.65 -10.48 -22.98
CA SER A 207 8.15 -10.77 -21.64
C SER A 207 7.19 -10.30 -20.56
N VAL A 208 7.29 -10.87 -19.37
CA VAL A 208 6.53 -10.50 -18.18
C VAL A 208 7.42 -10.52 -16.94
N ILE A 209 7.15 -9.61 -16.02
CA ILE A 209 7.78 -9.56 -14.70
C ILE A 209 6.71 -9.82 -13.66
N PHE A 210 6.95 -10.77 -12.78
CA PHE A 210 6.12 -11.03 -11.63
C PHE A 210 6.85 -10.49 -10.40
N TYR A 211 6.26 -9.51 -9.74
CA TYR A 211 6.68 -9.09 -8.41
C TYR A 211 6.07 -10.01 -7.36
N PRO A 212 6.64 -10.11 -6.14
CA PRO A 212 6.00 -10.82 -5.05
C PRO A 212 4.55 -10.39 -4.84
N ALA A 213 3.68 -11.33 -4.50
CA ALA A 213 2.25 -11.09 -4.23
C ALA A 213 1.92 -11.03 -2.73
N SER A 214 2.95 -11.15 -1.86
CA SER A 214 2.83 -11.02 -0.41
C SER A 214 3.97 -10.17 0.15
N GLU A 215 3.66 -9.35 1.16
CA GLU A 215 4.67 -8.59 1.90
C GLU A 215 5.43 -9.45 2.92
N THR A 216 4.96 -10.66 3.19
CA THR A 216 5.59 -11.61 4.10
C THR A 216 5.74 -12.95 3.39
N LEU A 217 6.95 -13.25 2.98
CA LEU A 217 7.32 -14.53 2.35
C LEU A 217 8.23 -15.26 3.33
N LEU A 218 7.75 -16.36 3.87
CA LEU A 218 8.47 -17.21 4.78
C LEU A 218 8.54 -18.62 4.20
N SER A 219 9.71 -19.21 4.21
CA SER A 219 9.83 -20.65 3.99
C SER A 219 9.12 -21.42 5.11
N ALA A 220 8.83 -22.69 4.89
CA ALA A 220 8.20 -23.53 5.91
C ALA A 220 9.04 -23.58 7.21
N GLU A 221 10.37 -23.58 7.08
CA GLU A 221 11.30 -23.55 8.21
C GLU A 221 11.25 -22.22 8.96
N GLU A 222 11.29 -21.08 8.23
CA GLU A 222 11.19 -19.75 8.82
C GLU A 222 9.83 -19.51 9.49
N ALA A 223 8.74 -20.02 8.87
CA ALA A 223 7.40 -19.95 9.44
C ALA A 223 7.30 -20.77 10.76
N GLY A 224 7.89 -21.95 10.80
CA GLY A 224 8.00 -22.77 12.01
C GLY A 224 8.77 -22.05 13.11
N ALA A 225 9.95 -21.53 12.79
CA ALA A 225 10.76 -20.77 13.72
C ALA A 225 10.08 -19.49 14.23
N ALA A 226 9.34 -18.79 13.37
CA ALA A 226 8.55 -17.63 13.75
C ALA A 226 7.39 -17.99 14.67
N ALA A 227 6.68 -19.10 14.40
CA ALA A 227 5.62 -19.60 15.24
C ALA A 227 6.12 -20.00 16.65
N ASP A 228 7.28 -20.67 16.75
CA ASP A 228 7.91 -21.02 18.02
C ASP A 228 8.33 -19.78 18.83
N ARG A 229 8.86 -18.75 18.14
CA ARG A 229 9.21 -17.48 18.80
C ARG A 229 7.97 -16.76 19.31
N LEU A 230 6.90 -16.73 18.53
CA LEU A 230 5.64 -16.12 18.92
C LEU A 230 5.02 -16.86 20.10
N ALA A 231 5.00 -18.21 20.10
CA ALA A 231 4.53 -19.01 21.20
C ALA A 231 5.31 -18.71 22.50
N LYS A 232 6.64 -18.60 22.44
CA LYS A 232 7.47 -18.23 23.59
C LYS A 232 7.17 -16.82 24.10
N LEU A 233 6.96 -15.84 23.20
CA LEU A 233 6.62 -14.47 23.60
C LEU A 233 5.23 -14.42 24.25
N LEU A 234 4.25 -15.14 23.72
CA LEU A 234 2.91 -15.22 24.30
C LEU A 234 2.92 -15.90 25.67
N ALA A 235 3.72 -16.97 25.83
CA ALA A 235 3.88 -17.64 27.12
C ALA A 235 4.59 -16.74 28.16
N ALA A 236 5.59 -15.97 27.75
CA ALA A 236 6.25 -14.98 28.60
C ALA A 236 5.32 -13.80 28.96
N GLY A 237 4.49 -13.34 28.00
CA GLY A 237 3.56 -12.23 28.21
C GLY A 237 2.33 -12.58 29.07
N GLN A 238 2.03 -13.86 29.27
CA GLN A 238 0.95 -14.26 30.19
C GLN A 238 1.32 -14.10 31.67
N GLY A 239 2.59 -13.86 31.98
CA GLY A 239 3.07 -13.59 33.35
C GLY A 239 3.13 -12.11 33.74
N GLU A 240 3.10 -11.20 32.79
CA GLU A 240 3.14 -9.75 33.06
C GLU A 240 1.77 -9.11 32.80
N LYS A 241 1.24 -8.45 33.81
CA LYS A 241 0.07 -7.57 33.65
C LYS A 241 0.40 -6.48 32.65
N PRO A 242 -0.52 -6.19 31.67
CA PRO A 242 -0.18 -5.38 30.51
C PRO A 242 0.06 -3.90 30.82
N ALA A 243 0.95 -3.32 30.06
CA ALA A 243 1.06 -1.91 29.67
C ALA A 243 1.00 -0.79 30.74
N VAL A 244 0.22 -0.87 31.80
CA VAL A 244 0.08 0.18 32.81
C VAL A 244 1.38 0.43 33.58
N ASN A 245 2.17 -0.61 33.84
CA ASN A 245 3.46 -0.45 34.52
C ASN A 245 4.54 0.16 33.59
N ARG A 246 4.54 -0.21 32.29
CA ARG A 246 5.53 0.31 31.35
C ARG A 246 5.30 1.79 31.03
N GLN A 247 4.07 2.23 31.03
CA GLN A 247 3.71 3.65 30.87
C GLN A 247 4.22 4.47 32.06
N ARG A 248 4.03 3.98 33.28
CA ARG A 248 4.54 4.60 34.51
C ARG A 248 6.07 4.57 34.62
N GLU A 249 6.73 3.58 34.03
CA GLU A 249 8.19 3.52 33.94
C GLU A 249 8.73 4.55 32.95
N ILE A 250 8.09 4.71 31.79
CA ILE A 250 8.41 5.74 30.78
C ILE A 250 8.17 7.15 31.38
N GLU A 251 7.04 7.36 32.05
CA GLU A 251 6.73 8.62 32.72
C GLU A 251 7.79 9.00 33.77
N LYS A 252 8.32 8.01 34.50
CA LYS A 252 9.39 8.22 35.47
C LYS A 252 10.77 8.42 34.86
N GLU A 253 11.09 7.68 33.78
CA GLU A 253 12.39 7.73 33.11
C GLU A 253 12.58 9.06 32.36
N PHE A 254 11.50 9.63 31.84
CA PHE A 254 11.53 10.89 31.08
C PHE A 254 10.99 12.09 31.83
N ASP A 255 10.67 11.95 33.14
CA ASP A 255 10.07 13.03 33.99
C ASP A 255 8.84 13.67 33.33
N LEU A 256 8.02 12.83 32.69
CA LEU A 256 6.79 13.25 32.01
C LEU A 256 5.62 13.33 33.02
N PRO A 257 4.74 14.31 32.91
CA PRO A 257 3.50 14.31 33.68
C PRO A 257 2.64 13.09 33.34
N PRO A 258 1.78 12.58 34.24
CA PRO A 258 0.88 11.48 33.97
C PRO A 258 0.10 11.71 32.68
N PHE A 259 -0.09 10.68 31.88
CA PHE A 259 -0.77 10.77 30.58
C PHE A 259 -2.18 11.38 30.69
N GLU A 260 -2.85 11.18 31.82
CA GLU A 260 -4.16 11.75 32.14
C GLU A 260 -4.10 13.27 32.26
N ASP A 261 -2.99 13.83 32.75
CA ASP A 261 -2.80 15.27 32.92
C ASP A 261 -2.41 15.99 31.61
N ILE A 262 -1.84 15.27 30.62
CA ILE A 262 -1.48 15.85 29.33
C ILE A 262 -2.74 16.20 28.50
N PHE A 263 -3.84 15.51 28.74
CA PHE A 263 -5.13 15.71 28.05
C PHE A 263 -6.21 16.27 28.96
N ALA A 264 -5.88 16.63 30.20
CA ALA A 264 -6.79 17.38 31.05
C ALA A 264 -6.99 18.77 30.42
N LEU A 265 -8.19 19.01 29.89
CA LEU A 265 -8.60 20.35 29.52
C LEU A 265 -8.58 21.19 30.83
N PRO A 266 -8.07 22.43 30.80
CA PRO A 266 -8.18 23.31 31.95
C PRO A 266 -9.66 23.41 32.33
N ASP A 267 -9.95 23.23 33.62
CA ASP A 267 -11.28 23.50 34.17
C ASP A 267 -11.64 24.94 33.82
N ASP A 268 -12.70 25.11 33.02
CA ASP A 268 -13.21 26.42 32.60
C ASP A 268 -13.72 27.17 33.82
N GLU A 269 -12.84 27.90 34.49
CA GLU A 269 -13.23 29.06 35.30
C GLU A 269 -13.38 30.27 34.37
N ASP A 270 -14.63 30.58 34.06
CA ASP A 270 -15.16 31.87 33.58
C ASP A 270 -14.37 32.59 32.46
N GLY A 271 -14.82 32.41 31.22
CA GLY A 271 -14.39 33.24 30.10
C GLY A 271 -15.11 32.94 28.80
N ASP A 272 -16.00 33.84 28.39
CA ASP A 272 -16.76 33.87 27.14
C ASP A 272 -16.03 33.30 25.93
N LEU A 273 -16.49 32.14 25.43
CA LEU A 273 -16.14 31.62 24.10
C LEU A 273 -17.19 32.09 23.08
N PRO A 274 -16.79 32.60 21.92
CA PRO A 274 -17.74 33.02 20.89
C PRO A 274 -18.46 31.81 20.27
N ASP A 275 -19.79 31.95 20.13
CA ASP A 275 -20.71 31.03 19.44
C ASP A 275 -20.25 30.72 18.04
N ALA A 276 -19.59 29.58 17.85
CA ALA A 276 -19.46 28.95 16.51
C ALA A 276 -18.96 27.51 16.62
N PHE A 277 -19.84 26.58 17.03
CA PHE A 277 -19.84 25.18 16.56
C PHE A 277 -21.02 24.46 17.20
N ASP A 278 -22.16 24.47 16.50
CA ASP A 278 -23.32 23.64 16.83
C ASP A 278 -22.95 22.15 16.62
N LEU A 279 -22.63 21.47 17.71
CA LEU A 279 -22.56 20.00 17.72
C LEU A 279 -23.92 19.47 18.24
N PRO A 280 -24.54 18.47 17.58
CA PRO A 280 -25.85 17.97 17.98
C PRO A 280 -25.81 17.32 19.37
N ALA A 281 -26.73 17.74 20.22
CA ALA A 281 -26.90 17.34 21.61
C ALA A 281 -26.98 15.82 21.81
N LYS A 282 -26.23 15.30 22.79
CA LYS A 282 -26.33 13.91 23.28
C LYS A 282 -27.76 13.59 23.68
N GLY A 283 -28.38 12.63 22.97
CA GLY A 283 -29.71 12.12 23.25
C GLY A 283 -29.82 11.52 24.65
N LYS A 284 -30.83 11.95 25.38
CA LYS A 284 -31.26 11.41 26.68
C LYS A 284 -31.62 9.92 26.51
N LYS A 285 -31.17 9.09 27.45
CA LYS A 285 -31.58 7.69 27.60
C LYS A 285 -33.11 7.58 27.71
N GLY A 286 -33.77 7.10 26.68
CA GLY A 286 -35.18 6.74 26.71
C GLY A 286 -35.38 5.35 27.30
N LYS A 287 -36.48 5.19 28.06
CA LYS A 287 -36.92 3.93 28.69
C LYS A 287 -37.32 2.89 27.63
N PRO A 288 -37.20 1.59 27.92
CA PRO A 288 -37.56 0.52 26.97
C PRO A 288 -39.08 0.38 26.89
N GLY A 289 -39.65 0.51 25.69
CA GLY A 289 -41.04 0.12 25.48
C GLY A 289 -41.87 0.91 24.45
N GLU A 290 -41.30 1.42 23.37
CA GLU A 290 -42.17 2.01 22.34
C GLU A 290 -41.73 1.54 20.94
N LYS A 291 -42.63 0.80 20.27
CA LYS A 291 -42.46 0.27 18.90
C LYS A 291 -42.56 1.44 17.92
N ILE A 292 -41.46 1.79 17.26
CA ILE A 292 -41.44 2.76 16.17
C ILE A 292 -41.77 2.03 14.86
N ALA A 293 -42.86 2.47 14.21
CA ALA A 293 -43.28 1.99 12.89
C ALA A 293 -42.28 2.43 11.81
N ALA A 294 -42.06 1.54 10.83
CA ALA A 294 -41.17 1.79 9.69
C ALA A 294 -41.70 2.91 8.79
N PRO A 295 -40.84 3.77 8.21
CA PRO A 295 -41.31 4.78 7.26
C PRO A 295 -41.67 4.15 5.93
N GLN A 296 -42.87 4.56 5.41
CA GLN A 296 -43.39 4.18 4.12
C GLN A 296 -42.53 4.74 2.98
N ALA A 297 -42.33 3.90 1.96
CA ALA A 297 -41.62 4.27 0.74
C ALA A 297 -42.38 5.34 -0.05
N ALA A 298 -41.69 6.32 -0.60
CA ALA A 298 -42.21 7.33 -1.48
C ALA A 298 -42.63 6.72 -2.85
N PRO A 299 -43.68 7.23 -3.50
CA PRO A 299 -44.15 6.71 -4.79
C PRO A 299 -43.20 7.09 -5.96
N PRO A 300 -43.16 6.27 -7.03
CA PRO A 300 -42.30 6.50 -8.19
C PRO A 300 -42.77 7.69 -9.02
N ALA A 301 -41.81 8.44 -9.58
CA ALA A 301 -42.07 9.57 -10.48
C ALA A 301 -42.65 9.09 -11.82
N PRO A 302 -43.50 9.93 -12.49
CA PRO A 302 -44.16 9.58 -13.75
C PRO A 302 -43.18 9.61 -14.95
N PRO A 303 -43.45 8.84 -16.01
CA PRO A 303 -42.60 8.75 -17.18
C PRO A 303 -42.68 10.03 -18.04
N THR A 304 -41.52 10.58 -18.40
CA THR A 304 -41.40 11.65 -19.39
C THR A 304 -41.69 11.12 -20.80
N SER A 305 -42.71 11.67 -21.43
CA SER A 305 -43.10 11.42 -22.82
C SER A 305 -42.03 11.90 -23.80
N ALA A 306 -41.56 10.99 -24.65
CA ALA A 306 -40.80 11.32 -25.85
C ALA A 306 -41.70 12.08 -26.83
N LYS A 307 -41.28 13.26 -27.28
CA LYS A 307 -41.80 13.90 -28.49
C LYS A 307 -40.76 13.71 -29.60
N SER A 308 -41.23 13.02 -30.63
CA SER A 308 -40.63 12.96 -31.95
C SER A 308 -40.67 14.33 -32.63
N GLY A 309 -39.55 14.67 -33.29
CA GLY A 309 -39.35 15.76 -34.22
C GLY A 309 -37.98 15.59 -34.87
#